data_39e8ecda081a9043b56c8b0a54a9ecaf
#
_entry.id   39e8ecda081a9043b56c8b0a54a9ecaf
#
_cell.length_a   1.000
_cell.length_b   1.000
_cell.length_c   1.000
_cell.angle_alpha   90.00
_cell.angle_beta   90.00
_cell.angle_gamma   90.00
#
_symmetry.space_group_name_H-M   'P 1'
#
loop_
_entity.id
_entity.type
_entity.pdbx_description
1 polymer ?
#
loop_
_entity_poly.entity_id
_entity_poly.type
_entity_poly.pdbx_seq_one_letter_code
_entity_poly.pdbx_strand_id
1 'polypeptide(L)'
;DHYLEIPLDLSGVLFIATANDASTIPRPLLDRMEVIEVSSYTENEKFHIAKKYLIPKQLERNGLTEEMLSFSDKALEKIIHNYTREAGVRNLERRIGEICRKAAREFLEKKKKTVHVTEGNLQKYLGKEKITFENANEEDEVGIVRGLAWTSVGGDTLQIEVNVMPGDGKLRWPWISAAGLFCVPCRRRTPLCSHPSVCIWTGWWRQL
;
A
#
# COMPACT_ATOMS: atom_id res chain seq x y z
N ASP A 1 33.61 23.15 10.08
CA ASP A 1 32.33 23.74 10.46
C ASP A 1 32.24 25.15 9.89
N HIS A 2 31.27 25.41 9.02
CA HIS A 2 31.07 26.71 8.37
C HIS A 2 30.62 27.83 9.32
N TYR A 3 30.07 27.47 10.45
CA TYR A 3 29.58 28.47 11.41
C TYR A 3 30.66 28.94 12.37
N LEU A 4 31.54 28.02 12.78
CA LEU A 4 32.62 28.35 13.73
C LEU A 4 33.94 28.67 13.05
N GLU A 5 34.07 28.40 11.74
CA GLU A 5 35.31 28.56 10.91
C GLU A 5 36.54 27.84 11.51
N ILE A 6 36.30 26.81 12.34
CA ILE A 6 37.34 26.01 12.98
C ILE A 6 37.47 24.69 12.22
N PRO A 7 38.68 24.28 11.79
CA PRO A 7 38.90 22.96 11.24
C PRO A 7 38.70 21.89 12.31
N LEU A 8 37.86 20.90 12.04
CA LEU A 8 37.58 19.75 12.92
C LEU A 8 38.09 18.51 12.22
N ASP A 9 38.90 17.72 12.89
CA ASP A 9 39.31 16.41 12.39
C ASP A 9 38.21 15.39 12.60
N LEU A 10 37.68 14.87 11.52
CA LEU A 10 36.59 13.86 11.50
C LEU A 10 37.10 12.51 11.01
N SER A 11 38.42 12.28 10.92
CA SER A 11 39.01 11.04 10.41
C SER A 11 38.64 9.81 11.23
N GLY A 12 38.38 9.96 12.52
CA GLY A 12 37.95 8.88 13.42
C GLY A 12 36.44 8.70 13.56
N VAL A 13 35.63 9.40 12.76
CA VAL A 13 34.16 9.39 12.88
C VAL A 13 33.53 8.47 11.83
N LEU A 14 32.68 7.55 12.27
CA LEU A 14 31.81 6.77 11.41
C LEU A 14 30.52 7.56 11.10
N PHE A 15 30.25 7.79 9.83
CA PHE A 15 29.03 8.44 9.38
C PHE A 15 28.03 7.44 8.89
N ILE A 16 26.81 7.43 9.45
CA ILE A 16 25.69 6.62 9.00
C ILE A 16 24.58 7.59 8.58
N ALA A 17 24.19 7.53 7.32
CA ALA A 17 23.12 8.34 6.75
C ALA A 17 21.96 7.45 6.31
N THR A 18 20.73 7.96 6.42
CA THR A 18 19.53 7.28 5.90
C THR A 18 18.84 8.18 4.88
N ALA A 19 18.42 7.59 3.77
CA ALA A 19 17.70 8.29 2.72
C ALA A 19 16.54 7.42 2.21
N ASN A 20 15.47 8.07 1.76
CA ASN A 20 14.36 7.38 1.10
C ASN A 20 14.61 7.18 -0.39
N ASP A 21 15.41 8.04 -0.99
CA ASP A 21 15.71 8.05 -2.41
C ASP A 21 17.18 8.37 -2.63
N ALA A 22 17.89 7.44 -3.22
CA ALA A 22 19.31 7.60 -3.54
C ALA A 22 19.54 8.51 -4.76
N SER A 23 18.53 8.74 -5.60
CA SER A 23 18.65 9.56 -6.80
C SER A 23 18.93 11.04 -6.51
N THR A 24 18.54 11.51 -5.33
CA THR A 24 18.76 12.90 -4.89
C THR A 24 20.16 13.14 -4.34
N ILE A 25 20.93 12.09 -4.10
CA ILE A 25 22.28 12.19 -3.54
C ILE A 25 23.29 12.44 -4.67
N PRO A 26 24.18 13.45 -4.53
CA PRO A 26 25.22 13.69 -5.52
C PRO A 26 26.13 12.48 -5.74
N ARG A 27 26.40 12.14 -6.99
CA ARG A 27 27.26 10.98 -7.36
C ARG A 27 28.61 10.95 -6.64
N PRO A 28 29.34 12.06 -6.47
CA PRO A 28 30.63 12.04 -5.75
C PRO A 28 30.53 11.61 -4.29
N LEU A 29 29.35 11.73 -3.67
CA LEU A 29 29.10 11.22 -2.33
C LEU A 29 28.76 9.73 -2.38
N LEU A 30 27.90 9.31 -3.31
CA LEU A 30 27.55 7.90 -3.48
C LEU A 30 28.76 7.02 -3.76
N ASP A 31 29.72 7.50 -4.57
CA ASP A 31 30.95 6.77 -4.91
C ASP A 31 31.87 6.54 -3.70
N ARG A 32 31.65 7.25 -2.60
CA ARG A 32 32.44 7.15 -1.36
C ARG A 32 31.70 6.49 -0.21
N MET A 33 30.44 6.13 -0.42
CA MET A 33 29.57 5.51 0.58
C MET A 33 29.26 4.07 0.21
N GLU A 34 29.18 3.23 1.22
CA GLU A 34 28.58 1.91 1.06
C GLU A 34 27.04 2.05 1.12
N VAL A 35 26.38 1.68 0.04
CA VAL A 35 24.91 1.76 -0.05
C VAL A 35 24.31 0.42 0.35
N ILE A 36 23.55 0.43 1.43
CA ILE A 36 22.80 -0.74 1.91
C ILE A 36 21.32 -0.51 1.61
N GLU A 37 20.79 -1.25 0.65
CA GLU A 37 19.38 -1.19 0.31
C GLU A 37 18.55 -2.03 1.29
N VAL A 38 17.55 -1.37 1.89
CA VAL A 38 16.57 -2.04 2.76
C VAL A 38 15.29 -2.25 1.97
N SER A 39 15.04 -3.51 1.60
CA SER A 39 13.84 -3.90 0.85
C SER A 39 12.56 -3.78 1.69
N SER A 40 11.40 -3.78 1.01
CA SER A 40 10.10 -3.86 1.66
C SER A 40 9.91 -5.23 2.33
N TYR A 41 9.15 -5.25 3.43
CA TYR A 41 8.77 -6.49 4.09
C TYR A 41 7.68 -7.23 3.31
N THR A 42 7.83 -8.54 3.25
CA THR A 42 6.78 -9.44 2.77
C THR A 42 5.64 -9.52 3.80
N GLU A 43 4.46 -9.96 3.38
CA GLU A 43 3.31 -10.08 4.27
C GLU A 43 3.57 -11.04 5.43
N ASN A 44 4.27 -12.14 5.18
CA ASN A 44 4.66 -13.09 6.21
C ASN A 44 5.62 -12.47 7.24
N GLU A 45 6.59 -11.69 6.78
CA GLU A 45 7.50 -10.96 7.68
C GLU A 45 6.73 -9.91 8.49
N LYS A 46 5.79 -9.17 7.87
CA LYS A 46 4.92 -8.22 8.58
C LYS A 46 4.08 -8.90 9.66
N PHE A 47 3.57 -10.11 9.37
CA PHE A 47 2.83 -10.90 10.34
C PHE A 47 3.69 -11.28 11.56
N HIS A 48 4.90 -11.78 11.32
CA HIS A 48 5.81 -12.13 12.40
C HIS A 48 6.27 -10.90 13.19
N ILE A 49 6.56 -9.78 12.53
CA ILE A 49 6.91 -8.51 13.18
C ILE A 49 5.74 -8.01 14.02
N ALA A 50 4.52 -8.08 13.50
CA ALA A 50 3.34 -7.66 14.23
C ALA A 50 3.14 -8.47 15.52
N LYS A 51 3.20 -9.80 15.41
CA LYS A 51 2.99 -10.73 16.53
C LYS A 51 4.07 -10.60 17.60
N LYS A 52 5.34 -10.54 17.20
CA LYS A 52 6.49 -10.60 18.11
C LYS A 52 6.85 -9.25 18.74
N TYR A 53 6.65 -8.16 18.00
CA TYR A 53 7.15 -6.84 18.42
C TYR A 53 6.08 -5.77 18.53
N LEU A 54 5.18 -5.65 17.54
CA LEU A 54 4.26 -4.51 17.51
C LEU A 54 3.13 -4.66 18.53
N ILE A 55 2.57 -5.85 18.67
CA ILE A 55 1.48 -6.10 19.62
C ILE A 55 1.94 -5.89 21.05
N PRO A 56 3.01 -6.54 21.55
CA PRO A 56 3.48 -6.32 22.93
C PRO A 56 3.79 -4.85 23.19
N LYS A 57 4.49 -4.20 22.27
CA LYS A 57 4.82 -2.77 22.38
C LYS A 57 3.59 -1.87 22.47
N GLN A 58 2.54 -2.15 21.69
CA GLN A 58 1.31 -1.35 21.72
C GLN A 58 0.44 -1.67 22.94
N LEU A 59 0.44 -2.90 23.42
CA LEU A 59 -0.22 -3.26 24.66
C LEU A 59 0.39 -2.51 25.85
N GLU A 60 1.71 -2.56 26.00
CA GLU A 60 2.45 -1.84 27.04
C GLU A 60 2.18 -0.33 26.98
N ARG A 61 2.26 0.29 25.81
CA ARG A 61 1.98 1.72 25.62
C ARG A 61 0.58 2.16 26.02
N ASN A 62 -0.40 1.27 25.92
CA ASN A 62 -1.80 1.55 26.25
C ASN A 62 -2.20 0.98 27.62
N GLY A 63 -1.26 0.44 28.42
CA GLY A 63 -1.53 -0.11 29.74
C GLY A 63 -2.40 -1.36 29.71
N LEU A 64 -2.33 -2.15 28.65
CA LEU A 64 -3.07 -3.41 28.46
C LEU A 64 -2.12 -4.60 28.64
N THR A 65 -2.66 -5.72 29.11
CA THR A 65 -1.95 -7.00 29.17
C THR A 65 -2.44 -7.94 28.07
N GLU A 66 -1.64 -8.94 27.73
CA GLU A 66 -2.01 -9.96 26.74
C GLU A 66 -3.27 -10.76 27.16
N GLU A 67 -3.50 -10.88 28.45
CA GLU A 67 -4.71 -11.51 28.99
C GLU A 67 -5.98 -10.69 28.73
N MET A 68 -5.85 -9.35 28.69
CA MET A 68 -6.97 -8.45 28.45
C MET A 68 -7.31 -8.36 26.96
N LEU A 69 -6.31 -8.24 26.11
CA LEU A 69 -6.52 -8.07 24.67
C LEU A 69 -5.67 -9.07 23.87
N SER A 70 -6.34 -9.93 23.13
CA SER A 70 -5.69 -10.90 22.24
C SER A 70 -6.13 -10.71 20.79
N PHE A 71 -5.21 -10.98 19.87
CA PHE A 71 -5.44 -10.92 18.43
C PHE A 71 -5.43 -12.33 17.85
N SER A 72 -6.42 -12.67 17.04
CA SER A 72 -6.36 -13.91 16.26
C SER A 72 -5.44 -13.75 15.06
N ASP A 73 -4.78 -14.83 14.64
CA ASP A 73 -3.86 -14.83 13.51
C ASP A 73 -4.57 -14.36 12.22
N LYS A 74 -5.80 -14.83 11.98
CA LYS A 74 -6.65 -14.38 10.86
C LYS A 74 -6.99 -12.90 10.90
N ALA A 75 -7.17 -12.32 12.09
CA ALA A 75 -7.39 -10.88 12.22
C ALA A 75 -6.14 -10.08 11.85
N LEU A 76 -4.95 -10.55 12.21
CA LEU A 76 -3.69 -9.91 11.83
C LEU A 76 -3.47 -9.96 10.32
N GLU A 77 -3.67 -11.10 9.69
CA GLU A 77 -3.59 -11.25 8.24
C GLU A 77 -4.56 -10.28 7.55
N LYS A 78 -5.80 -10.20 8.02
CA LYS A 78 -6.79 -9.27 7.47
C LYS A 78 -6.42 -7.81 7.66
N ILE A 79 -5.77 -7.45 8.77
CA ILE A 79 -5.26 -6.09 8.97
C ILE A 79 -4.17 -5.78 7.95
N ILE A 80 -3.26 -6.71 7.70
CA ILE A 80 -2.16 -6.55 6.75
C ILE A 80 -2.72 -6.40 5.34
N HIS A 81 -3.65 -7.27 4.92
CA HIS A 81 -4.22 -7.27 3.57
C HIS A 81 -5.17 -6.08 3.31
N ASN A 82 -6.17 -5.89 4.18
CA ASN A 82 -7.31 -5.04 3.85
C ASN A 82 -7.23 -3.63 4.45
N TYR A 83 -6.36 -3.40 5.44
CA TYR A 83 -6.27 -2.11 6.13
C TYR A 83 -4.93 -1.40 5.98
N THR A 84 -3.88 -2.12 5.51
CA THR A 84 -2.54 -1.53 5.35
C THR A 84 -1.96 -1.86 3.99
N ARG A 85 -1.53 -0.83 3.25
CA ARG A 85 -0.81 -0.95 1.99
C ARG A 85 0.44 -0.09 2.10
N GLU A 86 1.54 -0.72 2.50
CA GLU A 86 2.81 -0.04 2.74
C GLU A 86 3.99 -0.99 2.57
N ALA A 87 5.15 -0.44 2.22
CA ALA A 87 6.39 -1.21 2.14
C ALA A 87 6.90 -1.64 3.53
N GLY A 88 6.70 -0.78 4.54
CA GLY A 88 7.11 -1.00 5.92
C GLY A 88 5.98 -1.51 6.82
N VAL A 89 6.06 -1.17 8.11
CA VAL A 89 5.12 -1.59 9.18
C VAL A 89 4.55 -0.42 10.00
N ARG A 90 4.74 0.83 9.55
CA ARG A 90 4.32 2.02 10.32
C ARG A 90 2.80 2.15 10.41
N ASN A 91 2.09 1.94 9.31
CA ASN A 91 0.63 1.99 9.32
C ASN A 91 0.05 0.78 10.05
N LEU A 92 0.69 -0.39 9.93
CA LEU A 92 0.33 -1.58 10.68
C LEU A 92 0.42 -1.31 12.20
N GLU A 93 1.53 -0.72 12.67
CA GLU A 93 1.68 -0.29 14.07
C GLU A 93 0.58 0.70 14.48
N ARG A 94 0.26 1.67 13.63
CA ARG A 94 -0.82 2.64 13.89
C ARG A 94 -2.19 1.98 14.01
N ARG A 95 -2.50 1.00 13.14
CA ARG A 95 -3.78 0.26 13.18
C ARG A 95 -3.89 -0.62 14.42
N ILE A 96 -2.82 -1.32 14.78
CA ILE A 96 -2.78 -2.10 16.05
C ILE A 96 -2.98 -1.15 17.25
N GLY A 97 -2.28 -0.02 17.28
CA GLY A 97 -2.44 0.97 18.35
C GLY A 97 -3.85 1.60 18.39
N GLU A 98 -4.52 1.76 17.25
CA GLU A 98 -5.91 2.21 17.18
C GLU A 98 -6.86 1.19 17.82
N ILE A 99 -6.66 -0.10 17.54
CA ILE A 99 -7.43 -1.18 18.16
C ILE A 99 -7.19 -1.20 19.67
N CYS A 100 -5.93 -1.12 20.10
CA CYS A 100 -5.58 -1.10 21.53
C CYS A 100 -6.26 0.06 22.28
N ARG A 101 -6.23 1.27 21.73
CA ARG A 101 -6.90 2.44 22.33
C ARG A 101 -8.42 2.26 22.42
N LYS A 102 -9.05 1.74 21.37
CA LYS A 102 -10.50 1.51 21.37
C LYS A 102 -10.89 0.38 22.32
N ALA A 103 -10.07 -0.66 22.42
CA ALA A 103 -10.24 -1.73 23.41
C ALA A 103 -10.10 -1.19 24.84
N ALA A 104 -9.06 -0.40 25.13
CA ALA A 104 -8.87 0.23 26.43
C ALA A 104 -10.10 1.06 26.85
N ARG A 105 -10.67 1.82 25.91
CA ARG A 105 -11.91 2.55 26.14
C ARG A 105 -13.08 1.62 26.46
N GLU A 106 -13.23 0.48 25.76
CA GLU A 106 -14.29 -0.51 26.06
C GLU A 106 -14.14 -1.14 27.45
N PHE A 107 -12.92 -1.35 27.93
CA PHE A 107 -12.69 -1.84 29.28
C PHE A 107 -13.18 -0.85 30.34
N LEU A 108 -12.91 0.44 30.12
CA LEU A 108 -13.33 1.49 31.05
C LEU A 108 -14.87 1.69 31.04
N GLU A 109 -15.48 1.75 29.85
CA GLU A 109 -16.91 2.03 29.70
C GLU A 109 -17.79 0.82 30.04
N LYS A 110 -17.41 -0.38 29.59
CA LYS A 110 -18.28 -1.59 29.62
C LYS A 110 -17.89 -2.59 30.70
N LYS A 111 -16.84 -2.31 31.51
CA LYS A 111 -16.30 -3.25 32.53
C LYS A 111 -16.05 -4.66 32.01
N LYS A 112 -15.73 -4.80 30.73
CA LYS A 112 -15.34 -6.09 30.15
C LYS A 112 -14.01 -6.51 30.73
N LYS A 113 -13.82 -7.81 30.98
CA LYS A 113 -12.52 -8.31 31.48
C LYS A 113 -11.56 -8.70 30.36
N THR A 114 -12.06 -9.15 29.24
CA THR A 114 -11.25 -9.61 28.11
C THR A 114 -11.90 -9.22 26.77
N VAL A 115 -11.08 -8.92 25.77
CA VAL A 115 -11.50 -8.66 24.40
C VAL A 115 -10.64 -9.49 23.45
N HIS A 116 -11.30 -10.27 22.61
CA HIS A 116 -10.67 -11.01 21.54
C HIS A 116 -10.94 -10.33 20.21
N VAL A 117 -9.88 -9.91 19.54
CA VAL A 117 -9.97 -9.31 18.20
C VAL A 117 -9.99 -10.43 17.17
N THR A 118 -11.13 -10.57 16.52
CA THR A 118 -11.38 -11.54 15.45
C THR A 118 -11.65 -10.80 14.15
N GLU A 119 -11.63 -11.51 13.05
CA GLU A 119 -11.89 -10.97 11.72
C GLU A 119 -13.23 -10.19 11.63
N GLY A 120 -14.30 -10.71 12.26
CA GLY A 120 -15.61 -10.07 12.29
C GLY A 120 -15.69 -8.78 13.12
N ASN A 121 -14.78 -8.61 14.11
CA ASN A 121 -14.77 -7.43 14.98
C ASN A 121 -13.92 -6.29 14.43
N LEU A 122 -13.09 -6.53 13.40
CA LEU A 122 -12.17 -5.53 12.88
C LEU A 122 -12.89 -4.29 12.37
N GLN A 123 -14.02 -4.46 11.69
CA GLN A 123 -14.82 -3.34 11.18
C GLN A 123 -15.29 -2.40 12.28
N LYS A 124 -15.56 -2.92 13.48
CA LYS A 124 -15.93 -2.10 14.64
C LYS A 124 -14.78 -1.20 15.10
N TYR A 125 -13.54 -1.71 15.05
CA TYR A 125 -12.37 -0.98 15.51
C TYR A 125 -11.74 -0.11 14.43
N LEU A 126 -11.63 -0.60 13.19
CA LEU A 126 -10.91 0.08 12.12
C LEU A 126 -11.85 0.72 11.06
N GLY A 127 -13.17 0.45 11.15
CA GLY A 127 -14.13 0.90 10.15
C GLY A 127 -14.15 0.00 8.90
N LYS A 128 -14.69 0.53 7.80
CA LYS A 128 -14.74 -0.20 6.53
C LYS A 128 -13.35 -0.55 6.02
N GLU A 129 -13.24 -1.70 5.38
CA GLU A 129 -12.04 -2.12 4.68
C GLU A 129 -11.65 -1.07 3.64
N LYS A 130 -10.37 -0.72 3.60
CA LYS A 130 -9.87 0.33 2.71
C LYS A 130 -9.39 -0.23 1.38
N ILE A 131 -8.96 -1.48 1.40
CA ILE A 131 -8.35 -2.15 0.28
C ILE A 131 -9.17 -3.41 0.02
N THR A 132 -9.77 -3.48 -1.15
CA THR A 132 -10.40 -4.67 -1.67
C THR A 132 -9.54 -5.17 -2.81
N PHE A 133 -8.95 -6.35 -2.66
CA PHE A 133 -8.29 -6.99 -3.80
C PHE A 133 -9.38 -7.51 -4.73
N GLU A 134 -9.34 -7.05 -5.96
CA GLU A 134 -10.17 -7.62 -7.01
C GLU A 134 -9.63 -9.01 -7.33
N ASN A 135 -10.41 -10.02 -6.99
CA ASN A 135 -10.10 -11.40 -7.37
C ASN A 135 -10.03 -11.53 -8.89
N ALA A 136 -9.28 -12.53 -9.36
CA ALA A 136 -9.30 -12.87 -10.77
C ALA A 136 -10.75 -13.13 -11.22
N ASN A 137 -11.11 -12.66 -12.42
CA ASN A 137 -12.42 -13.00 -12.98
C ASN A 137 -12.53 -14.51 -13.02
N GLU A 138 -13.61 -15.06 -12.53
CA GLU A 138 -13.86 -16.50 -12.53
C GLU A 138 -14.19 -17.00 -13.94
N GLU A 139 -14.69 -16.12 -14.81
CA GLU A 139 -15.04 -16.39 -16.19
C GLU A 139 -14.27 -15.48 -17.14
N ASP A 140 -14.02 -15.97 -18.36
CA ASP A 140 -13.39 -15.20 -19.42
C ASP A 140 -14.35 -14.13 -19.94
N GLU A 141 -14.01 -12.87 -19.84
CA GLU A 141 -14.80 -11.75 -20.33
C GLU A 141 -14.13 -11.12 -21.57
N VAL A 142 -14.90 -10.97 -22.64
CA VAL A 142 -14.42 -10.33 -23.87
C VAL A 142 -14.30 -8.82 -23.67
N GLY A 143 -13.13 -8.27 -23.97
CA GLY A 143 -12.87 -6.84 -23.83
C GLY A 143 -12.23 -6.46 -22.49
N ILE A 144 -11.92 -7.41 -21.64
CA ILE A 144 -11.21 -7.21 -20.38
C ILE A 144 -9.83 -7.84 -20.43
N VAL A 145 -8.80 -7.04 -20.16
CA VAL A 145 -7.41 -7.50 -20.07
C VAL A 145 -6.82 -7.09 -18.74
N ARG A 146 -6.15 -8.01 -18.07
CA ARG A 146 -5.40 -7.71 -16.84
C ARG A 146 -3.94 -7.40 -17.16
N GLY A 147 -3.54 -6.19 -16.85
CA GLY A 147 -2.16 -5.78 -16.83
C GLY A 147 -1.53 -6.04 -15.45
N LEU A 148 -0.24 -6.32 -15.43
CA LEU A 148 0.56 -6.39 -14.20
C LEU A 148 1.31 -5.08 -14.02
N ALA A 149 1.21 -4.50 -12.83
CA ALA A 149 1.96 -3.31 -12.45
C ALA A 149 2.86 -3.60 -11.26
N TRP A 150 4.07 -3.07 -11.31
CA TRP A 150 4.97 -3.08 -10.15
C TRP A 150 4.82 -1.75 -9.41
N THR A 151 4.54 -1.83 -8.12
CA THR A 151 4.43 -0.64 -7.25
C THR A 151 5.48 -0.71 -6.14
N SER A 152 5.75 0.42 -5.48
CA SER A 152 6.66 0.47 -4.32
C SER A 152 6.22 -0.43 -3.14
N VAL A 153 5.00 -0.95 -3.19
CA VAL A 153 4.39 -1.79 -2.15
C VAL A 153 4.30 -3.25 -2.58
N GLY A 154 4.61 -3.55 -3.84
CA GLY A 154 4.56 -4.89 -4.42
C GLY A 154 3.87 -4.91 -5.79
N GLY A 155 3.63 -6.12 -6.31
CA GLY A 155 2.88 -6.30 -7.55
C GLY A 155 1.40 -5.96 -7.38
N ASP A 156 0.81 -5.39 -8.41
CA ASP A 156 -0.62 -5.08 -8.47
C ASP A 156 -1.19 -5.47 -9.84
N THR A 157 -2.48 -5.71 -9.89
CA THR A 157 -3.17 -6.02 -11.15
C THR A 157 -4.05 -4.84 -11.54
N LEU A 158 -3.98 -4.47 -12.83
CA LEU A 158 -4.79 -3.41 -13.40
C LEU A 158 -5.80 -4.05 -14.37
N GLN A 159 -7.07 -3.78 -14.16
CA GLN A 159 -8.10 -4.19 -15.10
C GLN A 159 -8.23 -3.12 -16.19
N ILE A 160 -8.04 -3.52 -17.43
CA ILE A 160 -8.18 -2.68 -18.62
C ILE A 160 -9.42 -3.14 -19.35
N GLU A 161 -10.44 -2.28 -19.40
CA GLU A 161 -11.67 -2.53 -20.12
C GLU A 161 -11.62 -1.85 -21.49
N VAL A 162 -11.94 -2.60 -22.53
CA VAL A 162 -11.96 -2.14 -23.91
C VAL A 162 -13.39 -2.21 -24.44
N ASN A 163 -13.97 -1.06 -24.75
CA ASN A 163 -15.28 -0.95 -25.36
C ASN A 163 -15.18 -0.39 -26.77
N VAL A 164 -15.92 -0.98 -27.69
CA VAL A 164 -16.02 -0.53 -29.08
C VAL A 164 -17.28 0.30 -29.22
N MET A 165 -17.13 1.56 -29.62
CA MET A 165 -18.23 2.49 -29.83
C MET A 165 -18.18 3.07 -31.24
N PRO A 166 -19.34 3.37 -31.89
CA PRO A 166 -19.37 4.12 -33.14
C PRO A 166 -18.88 5.56 -32.88
N GLY A 167 -17.97 6.05 -33.72
CA GLY A 167 -17.37 7.37 -33.58
C GLY A 167 -16.58 7.80 -34.80
N ASP A 168 -16.13 9.06 -34.82
CA ASP A 168 -15.42 9.70 -35.96
C ASP A 168 -13.93 9.31 -36.05
N GLY A 169 -13.43 8.36 -35.27
CA GLY A 169 -12.06 7.90 -35.30
C GLY A 169 -11.02 8.95 -34.89
N LYS A 170 -11.44 10.02 -34.24
CA LYS A 170 -10.53 11.08 -33.78
C LYS A 170 -10.08 10.81 -32.37
N LEU A 171 -8.78 10.84 -32.14
CA LEU A 171 -8.20 10.80 -30.79
C LEU A 171 -8.55 12.11 -30.09
N ARG A 172 -9.37 12.06 -29.05
CA ARG A 172 -9.61 13.21 -28.18
C ARG A 172 -8.89 13.00 -26.86
N TRP A 173 -7.94 13.86 -26.54
CA TRP A 173 -7.39 13.97 -25.18
C TRP A 173 -8.38 14.78 -24.34
N PRO A 174 -9.02 14.21 -23.36
CA PRO A 174 -9.70 15.02 -22.35
C PRO A 174 -8.63 15.71 -21.50
N TRP A 175 -8.55 17.01 -21.61
CA TRP A 175 -7.57 17.84 -20.88
C TRP A 175 -7.84 17.92 -19.38
N ILE A 176 -8.87 17.35 -18.88
CA ILE A 176 -9.24 17.51 -17.46
C ILE A 176 -9.98 16.28 -16.98
N SER A 177 -9.53 15.86 -15.83
CA SER A 177 -10.02 14.83 -14.91
C SER A 177 -9.55 13.43 -15.20
N ALA A 178 -8.87 13.06 -14.34
CA ALA A 178 -8.58 11.90 -13.52
C ALA A 178 -9.13 10.51 -13.92
N ALA A 179 -9.71 10.34 -15.06
CA ALA A 179 -10.01 9.04 -15.66
C ALA A 179 -9.38 9.02 -17.04
N GLY A 180 -8.27 8.29 -17.18
CA GLY A 180 -7.56 8.18 -18.46
C GLY A 180 -8.37 7.41 -19.50
N LEU A 181 -9.18 8.11 -20.25
CA LEU A 181 -9.84 7.56 -21.44
C LEU A 181 -8.84 7.62 -22.59
N PHE A 182 -8.25 6.50 -22.94
CA PHE A 182 -7.43 6.40 -24.13
C PHE A 182 -8.30 5.91 -25.30
N CYS A 183 -8.55 6.80 -26.28
CA CYS A 183 -9.15 6.40 -27.54
C CYS A 183 -8.02 6.18 -28.55
N VAL A 184 -7.77 4.95 -28.93
CA VAL A 184 -6.80 4.61 -29.97
C VAL A 184 -7.55 4.49 -31.29
N PRO A 185 -7.24 5.29 -32.33
CA PRO A 185 -7.83 5.11 -33.62
C PRO A 185 -7.36 3.77 -34.22
N CYS A 186 -8.31 2.90 -34.52
CA CYS A 186 -8.02 1.64 -35.21
C CYS A 186 -7.57 1.96 -36.64
N ARG A 187 -6.26 1.90 -36.92
CA ARG A 187 -5.72 2.00 -38.28
C ARG A 187 -5.98 0.67 -38.99
N ARG A 188 -6.88 0.71 -39.94
CA ARG A 188 -7.31 -0.36 -40.86
C ARG A 188 -6.34 -1.53 -41.02
N ARG A 189 -6.87 -2.73 -40.81
CA ARG A 189 -6.62 -4.01 -41.52
C ARG A 189 -6.68 -5.23 -40.62
N THR A 190 -7.82 -5.43 -39.96
CA THR A 190 -8.19 -6.79 -39.54
C THR A 190 -9.69 -7.00 -39.85
N PRO A 191 -10.11 -8.17 -40.31
CA PRO A 191 -11.51 -8.41 -40.71
C PRO A 191 -12.56 -8.34 -39.62
N LEU A 192 -12.17 -8.08 -38.37
CA LEU A 192 -13.03 -7.98 -37.19
C LEU A 192 -13.41 -6.55 -36.80
N CYS A 193 -12.80 -5.50 -37.40
CA CYS A 193 -13.15 -4.10 -37.11
C CYS A 193 -14.08 -3.55 -38.19
N SER A 194 -15.38 -3.76 -38.07
CA SER A 194 -16.39 -3.09 -38.88
C SER A 194 -16.73 -1.67 -38.43
N HIS A 195 -16.17 -1.20 -37.30
CA HIS A 195 -16.41 0.14 -36.74
C HIS A 195 -15.12 0.93 -36.51
N PRO A 196 -15.16 2.27 -36.70
CA PRO A 196 -13.95 3.11 -36.82
C PRO A 196 -13.28 3.54 -35.53
N SER A 197 -13.73 3.13 -34.36
CA SER A 197 -13.12 3.62 -33.09
C SER A 197 -13.15 2.57 -31.98
N VAL A 198 -12.00 2.34 -31.38
CA VAL A 198 -11.85 1.55 -30.14
C VAL A 198 -11.50 2.50 -29.00
N CYS A 199 -12.34 2.59 -28.00
CA CYS A 199 -12.05 3.34 -26.78
C CYS A 199 -11.56 2.37 -25.69
N ILE A 200 -10.36 2.62 -25.17
CA ILE A 200 -9.78 1.84 -24.07
C ILE A 200 -10.05 2.62 -22.79
N TRP A 201 -10.77 2.03 -21.89
CA TRP A 201 -11.06 2.58 -20.57
C TRP A 201 -10.15 1.93 -19.54
N THR A 202 -9.28 2.71 -18.89
CA THR A 202 -8.47 2.24 -17.76
C THR A 202 -9.08 2.76 -16.47
N GLY A 203 -9.69 1.87 -15.71
CA GLY A 203 -10.29 2.21 -14.42
C GLY A 203 -9.25 2.47 -13.33
N TRP A 204 -8.60 3.64 -13.34
CA TRP A 204 -7.51 3.98 -12.40
C TRP A 204 -7.96 4.75 -11.16
N TRP A 205 -9.27 4.72 -10.82
CA TRP A 205 -9.83 5.67 -9.84
C TRP A 205 -10.56 5.06 -8.66
N ARG A 206 -9.90 4.26 -7.84
CA ARG A 206 -10.45 3.99 -6.50
C ARG A 206 -9.45 3.94 -5.35
N GLN A 207 -8.18 4.28 -5.55
CA GLN A 207 -7.18 4.15 -4.47
C GLN A 207 -6.14 5.27 -4.44
N LEU A 208 -6.57 6.55 -4.50
CA LEU A 208 -5.79 7.67 -3.97
C LEU A 208 -6.44 8.23 -2.72
#